data_1892c6ac8430675c630101f56f9ee01d
#
_entry.id   1892c6ac8430675c630101f56f9ee01d
#
_cell.length_a   1.000
_cell.length_b   1.000
_cell.length_c   1.000
_cell.angle_alpha   90.00
_cell.angle_beta   90.00
_cell.angle_gamma   90.00
#
_symmetry.space_group_name_H-M   'P 1'
#
loop_
_entity.id
_entity.type
_entity.pdbx_description
1 polymer ?
#
loop_
_entity_poly.entity_id
_entity_poly.type
_entity_poly.pdbx_seq_one_letter_code
_entity_poly.pdbx_strand_id
1 'polypeptide(L)'
;MRIYILAFGLTLVSGLVAAEENASNPLASVNNVDLGWQYTSLDPGDRHDVFVDGSHMLLSVLKLKYELHYNFTDVTGSGENDFEKVVIRPIYFPYQAKLNEEWGLKVALGGDWIVEFDNEDKGIGVGADQVAPFAGVALSNFSSGLVLIPLVQHFLSYNGDTDVNMTAARLIAIQPFGEGYWAKLDAKVPYDWENERWPVSAEVQVGYNFGPSWAIYAEGLVGIGTDRPYDAGVGIGLRFKY
;
A
#
# COMPACT_ATOMS: atom_id res chain seq x y z
N MET A 1 -39.74 26.05 19.08
CA MET A 1 -38.43 25.77 18.43
C MET A 1 -38.50 24.36 17.83
N ARG A 2 -38.76 24.23 16.52
CA ARG A 2 -38.92 22.94 15.84
C ARG A 2 -37.55 22.58 15.23
N ILE A 3 -36.97 21.49 15.71
CA ILE A 3 -35.72 20.91 15.18
C ILE A 3 -36.12 20.07 13.97
N TYR A 4 -35.69 20.48 12.76
CA TYR A 4 -35.78 19.67 11.56
C TYR A 4 -34.59 18.74 11.51
N ILE A 5 -34.82 17.44 11.74
CA ILE A 5 -33.83 16.39 11.45
C ILE A 5 -33.89 16.16 9.94
N LEU A 6 -32.84 16.59 9.22
CA LEU A 6 -32.64 16.23 7.83
C LEU A 6 -32.18 14.78 7.80
N ALA A 7 -33.10 13.87 7.49
CA ALA A 7 -32.75 12.49 7.13
C ALA A 7 -32.16 12.50 5.71
N PHE A 8 -30.85 12.35 5.60
CA PHE A 8 -30.19 12.05 4.34
C PHE A 8 -30.55 10.62 3.94
N GLY A 9 -31.43 10.49 2.96
CA GLY A 9 -31.80 9.22 2.38
C GLY A 9 -30.61 8.61 1.64
N LEU A 10 -30.03 7.52 2.18
CA LEU A 10 -29.11 6.65 1.47
C LEU A 10 -29.92 5.86 0.44
N THR A 11 -29.97 6.33 -0.79
CA THR A 11 -30.40 5.51 -1.91
C THR A 11 -29.31 4.49 -2.21
N LEU A 12 -29.55 3.26 -1.76
CA LEU A 12 -28.81 2.07 -2.19
C LEU A 12 -29.00 1.92 -3.72
N VAL A 13 -27.97 2.30 -4.48
CA VAL A 13 -27.86 1.90 -5.88
C VAL A 13 -27.31 0.47 -5.90
N SER A 14 -28.19 -0.49 -5.70
CA SER A 14 -27.91 -1.90 -6.00
C SER A 14 -27.98 -2.09 -7.50
N GLY A 15 -26.83 -2.22 -8.16
CA GLY A 15 -26.77 -2.49 -9.59
C GLY A 15 -25.44 -2.25 -10.25
N LEU A 16 -24.33 -2.22 -9.51
CA LEU A 16 -23.01 -2.33 -10.08
C LEU A 16 -22.64 -3.82 -10.13
N VAL A 17 -22.61 -4.39 -11.34
CA VAL A 17 -21.81 -5.58 -11.61
C VAL A 17 -20.39 -5.15 -11.28
N ALA A 18 -19.93 -5.52 -10.08
CA ALA A 18 -18.57 -5.31 -9.67
C ALA A 18 -17.69 -6.04 -10.67
N ALA A 19 -16.93 -5.32 -11.49
CA ALA A 19 -15.65 -5.84 -11.94
C ALA A 19 -15.00 -6.36 -10.65
N GLU A 20 -14.72 -7.66 -10.59
CA GLU A 20 -14.24 -8.35 -9.40
C GLU A 20 -13.10 -7.51 -8.82
N GLU A 21 -13.34 -6.85 -7.65
CA GLU A 21 -12.38 -5.87 -7.13
C GLU A 21 -11.07 -6.61 -6.88
N ASN A 22 -10.04 -6.28 -7.64
CA ASN A 22 -8.75 -6.92 -7.52
C ASN A 22 -8.14 -6.55 -6.16
N ALA A 23 -7.83 -7.54 -5.32
CA ALA A 23 -7.23 -7.33 -3.99
C ALA A 23 -5.83 -6.67 -4.04
N SER A 24 -5.20 -6.60 -5.24
CA SER A 24 -3.97 -5.81 -5.44
C SER A 24 -4.23 -4.30 -5.46
N ASN A 25 -5.50 -3.88 -5.61
CA ASN A 25 -5.93 -2.51 -5.40
C ASN A 25 -6.03 -2.23 -3.89
N PRO A 26 -5.17 -1.38 -3.29
CA PRO A 26 -5.20 -1.10 -1.86
C PRO A 26 -6.50 -0.43 -1.40
N LEU A 27 -7.26 0.17 -2.34
CA LEU A 27 -8.54 0.83 -2.08
C LEU A 27 -9.75 -0.05 -2.48
N ALA A 28 -9.52 -1.31 -2.90
CA ALA A 28 -10.60 -2.27 -3.15
C ALA A 28 -11.34 -2.62 -1.86
N SER A 29 -12.64 -2.88 -1.95
CA SER A 29 -13.47 -3.31 -0.81
C SER A 29 -13.41 -4.84 -0.62
N VAL A 30 -12.21 -5.40 -0.62
CA VAL A 30 -11.91 -6.84 -0.54
C VAL A 30 -11.19 -7.15 0.75
N ASN A 31 -11.55 -8.27 1.39
CA ASN A 31 -10.82 -8.83 2.51
C ASN A 31 -9.73 -9.77 1.99
N ASN A 32 -8.52 -9.63 2.49
CA ASN A 32 -7.42 -10.52 2.12
C ASN A 32 -6.38 -10.64 3.21
N VAL A 33 -5.59 -11.70 3.12
CA VAL A 33 -4.31 -11.87 3.82
C VAL A 33 -3.28 -12.30 2.79
N ASP A 34 -2.15 -11.64 2.80
CA ASP A 34 -0.99 -11.92 1.96
C ASP A 34 0.16 -12.41 2.85
N LEU A 35 0.86 -13.43 2.39
CA LEU A 35 2.17 -13.81 2.90
C LEU A 35 3.17 -13.55 1.78
N GLY A 36 4.17 -12.73 2.05
CA GLY A 36 5.16 -12.35 1.05
C GLY A 36 6.60 -12.47 1.55
N TRP A 37 7.48 -12.51 0.59
CA TRP A 37 8.92 -12.39 0.76
C TRP A 37 9.46 -11.43 -0.30
N GLN A 38 10.38 -10.56 0.10
CA GLN A 38 11.01 -9.58 -0.75
C GLN A 38 12.51 -9.55 -0.46
N TYR A 39 13.32 -9.47 -1.50
CA TYR A 39 14.74 -9.21 -1.44
C TYR A 39 15.01 -7.82 -2.00
N THR A 40 15.85 -7.03 -1.35
CA THR A 40 16.35 -5.74 -1.84
C THR A 40 17.84 -5.65 -1.66
N SER A 41 18.54 -5.25 -2.74
CA SER A 41 19.96 -4.89 -2.70
C SER A 41 20.09 -3.45 -2.22
N LEU A 42 20.97 -3.24 -1.27
CA LEU A 42 21.28 -1.97 -0.63
C LEU A 42 22.75 -1.62 -0.88
N ASP A 43 23.18 -0.44 -0.49
CA ASP A 43 24.59 -0.06 -0.49
C ASP A 43 24.90 0.59 0.89
N PRO A 44 25.55 -0.16 1.80
CA PRO A 44 26.04 -1.54 1.68
C PRO A 44 24.97 -2.61 1.95
N GLY A 45 25.21 -3.86 1.49
CA GLY A 45 24.53 -5.08 1.90
C GLY A 45 23.18 -5.34 1.23
N ASP A 46 22.46 -6.27 1.83
CA ASP A 46 21.18 -6.76 1.32
C ASP A 46 20.14 -6.84 2.44
N ARG A 47 18.87 -6.88 2.04
CA ARG A 47 17.74 -7.12 2.96
C ARG A 47 16.77 -8.13 2.37
N HIS A 48 16.35 -9.06 3.21
CA HIS A 48 15.22 -9.96 2.96
C HIS A 48 14.11 -9.60 3.95
N ASP A 49 12.94 -9.28 3.44
CA ASP A 49 11.75 -8.99 4.24
C ASP A 49 10.72 -10.12 4.06
N VAL A 50 10.32 -10.74 5.15
CA VAL A 50 9.18 -11.67 5.20
C VAL A 50 8.04 -10.93 5.86
N PHE A 51 6.91 -10.82 5.17
CA PHE A 51 5.80 -10.03 5.69
C PHE A 51 4.46 -10.76 5.62
N VAL A 52 3.60 -10.38 6.55
CA VAL A 52 2.17 -10.65 6.50
C VAL A 52 1.46 -9.32 6.34
N ASP A 53 0.70 -9.18 5.28
CA ASP A 53 -0.14 -8.02 4.97
C ASP A 53 -1.60 -8.49 4.92
N GLY A 54 -2.51 -7.67 5.36
CA GLY A 54 -3.91 -8.03 5.25
C GLY A 54 -4.83 -6.82 5.26
N SER A 55 -6.08 -7.08 4.88
CA SER A 55 -7.12 -6.06 4.93
C SER A 55 -8.48 -6.65 5.25
N HIS A 56 -9.25 -5.88 5.99
CA HIS A 56 -10.62 -6.23 6.38
C HIS A 56 -11.54 -5.03 6.28
N MET A 57 -12.70 -5.22 5.63
CA MET A 57 -13.77 -4.22 5.62
C MET A 57 -14.51 -4.28 6.97
N LEU A 58 -14.33 -3.26 7.80
CA LEU A 58 -15.06 -3.13 9.07
C LEU A 58 -16.50 -2.66 8.84
N LEU A 59 -16.67 -1.75 7.88
CA LEU A 59 -17.94 -1.20 7.41
C LEU A 59 -17.86 -1.03 5.89
N SER A 60 -18.97 -0.81 5.23
CA SER A 60 -19.00 -0.54 3.77
C SER A 60 -18.13 0.65 3.33
N VAL A 61 -17.83 1.56 4.25
CA VAL A 61 -17.04 2.79 4.02
C VAL A 61 -15.74 2.84 4.83
N LEU A 62 -15.43 1.79 5.59
CA LEU A 62 -14.25 1.76 6.45
C LEU A 62 -13.51 0.43 6.30
N LYS A 63 -12.27 0.50 5.87
CA LYS A 63 -11.33 -0.61 5.72
C LYS A 63 -10.20 -0.47 6.73
N LEU A 64 -9.78 -1.58 7.31
CA LEU A 64 -8.56 -1.68 8.10
C LEU A 64 -7.56 -2.52 7.32
N LYS A 65 -6.34 -2.00 7.11
CA LYS A 65 -5.18 -2.77 6.69
C LYS A 65 -4.22 -2.91 7.85
N TYR A 66 -3.45 -4.00 7.81
CA TYR A 66 -2.37 -4.26 8.77
C TYR A 66 -1.20 -4.94 8.06
N GLU A 67 0.01 -4.67 8.54
CA GLU A 67 1.25 -5.25 8.01
C GLU A 67 2.15 -5.59 9.20
N LEU A 68 2.86 -6.73 9.10
CA LEU A 68 3.92 -7.14 10.04
C LEU A 68 5.11 -7.57 9.22
N HIS A 69 6.28 -7.03 9.53
CA HIS A 69 7.52 -7.26 8.80
C HIS A 69 8.59 -7.90 9.68
N TYR A 70 9.29 -8.89 9.14
CA TYR A 70 10.45 -9.54 9.75
C TYR A 70 11.60 -9.55 8.76
N ASN A 71 12.70 -8.92 9.11
CA ASN A 71 13.84 -8.72 8.23
C ASN A 71 15.04 -9.60 8.59
N PHE A 72 15.78 -9.97 7.54
CA PHE A 72 17.14 -10.46 7.60
C PHE A 72 18.00 -9.49 6.81
N THR A 73 19.15 -9.06 7.34
CA THR A 73 20.02 -8.09 6.66
C THR A 73 21.47 -8.27 7.07
N ASP A 74 22.39 -7.78 6.25
CA ASP A 74 23.82 -7.72 6.53
C ASP A 74 24.41 -6.30 6.35
N VAL A 75 23.56 -5.28 6.30
CA VAL A 75 23.95 -3.87 6.10
C VAL A 75 24.92 -3.35 7.16
N THR A 76 24.97 -3.94 8.34
CA THR A 76 25.93 -3.62 9.41
C THR A 76 27.28 -4.36 9.28
N GLY A 77 27.42 -5.22 8.25
CA GLY A 77 28.59 -6.07 8.02
C GLY A 77 28.52 -7.43 8.74
N SER A 78 27.43 -7.70 9.45
CA SER A 78 27.11 -8.99 10.05
C SER A 78 25.67 -9.37 9.71
N GLY A 79 25.37 -10.67 9.66
CA GLY A 79 24.00 -11.14 9.43
C GLY A 79 23.14 -10.94 10.67
N GLU A 80 22.16 -10.05 10.57
CA GLU A 80 21.20 -9.72 11.62
C GLU A 80 19.79 -10.09 11.18
N ASN A 81 18.89 -10.33 12.15
CA ASN A 81 17.47 -10.56 11.86
C ASN A 81 16.60 -10.20 13.05
N ASP A 82 15.47 -9.57 12.78
CA ASP A 82 14.46 -9.28 13.79
C ASP A 82 13.16 -8.76 13.14
N PHE A 83 12.14 -8.52 13.97
CA PHE A 83 10.96 -7.76 13.56
C PHE A 83 11.34 -6.31 13.26
N GLU A 84 10.83 -5.78 12.13
CA GLU A 84 11.02 -4.38 11.76
C GLU A 84 9.91 -3.52 12.35
N LYS A 85 8.67 -3.80 11.94
CA LYS A 85 7.53 -2.93 12.28
C LYS A 85 6.19 -3.64 12.20
N VAL A 86 5.22 -3.03 12.85
CA VAL A 86 3.78 -3.24 12.61
C VAL A 86 3.20 -1.96 12.01
N VAL A 87 2.35 -2.11 11.00
CA VAL A 87 1.58 -0.99 10.42
C VAL A 87 0.10 -1.27 10.59
N ILE A 88 -0.64 -0.29 11.09
CA ILE A 88 -2.11 -0.28 11.14
C ILE A 88 -2.60 0.89 10.31
N ARG A 89 -3.44 0.59 9.30
CA ARG A 89 -3.91 1.59 8.32
C ARG A 89 -5.42 1.58 8.21
N PRO A 90 -6.15 2.42 8.96
CA PRO A 90 -7.55 2.71 8.69
C PRO A 90 -7.71 3.53 7.40
N ILE A 91 -8.68 3.14 6.56
CA ILE A 91 -9.01 3.81 5.30
C ILE A 91 -10.50 4.09 5.29
N TYR A 92 -10.87 5.35 5.21
CA TYR A 92 -12.24 5.80 5.09
C TYR A 92 -12.54 6.20 3.64
N PHE A 93 -13.69 5.76 3.13
CA PHE A 93 -14.20 6.06 1.79
C PHE A 93 -15.37 7.05 1.89
N PRO A 94 -15.10 8.37 1.96
CA PRO A 94 -16.15 9.39 2.13
C PRO A 94 -17.07 9.54 0.92
N TYR A 95 -16.58 9.17 -0.26
CA TYR A 95 -17.31 9.39 -1.50
C TYR A 95 -16.98 8.34 -2.55
N GLN A 96 -18.03 7.85 -3.22
CA GLN A 96 -17.94 6.98 -4.38
C GLN A 96 -19.02 7.36 -5.38
N ALA A 97 -18.67 7.48 -6.66
CA ALA A 97 -19.60 7.83 -7.73
C ALA A 97 -19.21 7.23 -9.07
N LYS A 98 -20.19 7.08 -9.93
CA LYS A 98 -20.00 6.88 -11.37
C LYS A 98 -19.76 8.26 -11.99
N LEU A 99 -18.62 8.46 -12.67
CA LEU A 99 -18.34 9.71 -13.41
C LEU A 99 -19.06 9.73 -14.76
N ASN A 100 -19.11 8.57 -15.43
CA ASN A 100 -19.84 8.34 -16.67
C ASN A 100 -20.05 6.82 -16.85
N GLU A 101 -20.44 6.37 -18.04
CA GLU A 101 -20.71 4.94 -18.32
C GLU A 101 -19.44 4.06 -18.22
N GLU A 102 -18.25 4.64 -18.40
CA GLU A 102 -16.98 3.92 -18.42
C GLU A 102 -16.17 4.07 -17.14
N TRP A 103 -16.34 5.15 -16.40
CA TRP A 103 -15.45 5.49 -15.28
C TRP A 103 -16.18 5.65 -13.95
N GLY A 104 -15.59 5.06 -12.92
CA GLY A 104 -15.94 5.27 -11.52
C GLY A 104 -14.85 6.01 -10.77
N LEU A 105 -15.26 6.67 -9.69
CA LEU A 105 -14.40 7.39 -8.76
C LEU A 105 -14.69 6.90 -7.34
N LYS A 106 -13.63 6.61 -6.57
CA LYS A 106 -13.70 6.38 -5.12
C LYS A 106 -12.66 7.27 -4.44
N VAL A 107 -13.06 8.12 -3.51
CA VAL A 107 -12.17 8.93 -2.68
C VAL A 107 -11.77 8.14 -1.45
N ALA A 108 -10.50 8.20 -1.06
CA ALA A 108 -9.97 7.56 0.12
C ALA A 108 -9.20 8.56 0.99
N LEU A 109 -9.48 8.54 2.28
CA LEU A 109 -8.74 9.24 3.32
C LEU A 109 -8.28 8.19 4.34
N GLY A 110 -7.05 8.28 4.79
CA GLY A 110 -6.52 7.32 5.75
C GLY A 110 -5.22 7.78 6.37
N GLY A 111 -4.59 6.88 7.09
CA GLY A 111 -3.27 7.12 7.66
C GLY A 111 -2.67 5.82 8.15
N ASP A 112 -1.36 5.75 8.13
CA ASP A 112 -0.60 4.67 8.71
C ASP A 112 -0.22 5.06 10.13
N TRP A 113 -0.38 4.13 11.04
CA TRP A 113 0.26 4.11 12.34
C TRP A 113 1.33 3.03 12.29
N ILE A 114 2.59 3.46 12.27
CA ILE A 114 3.77 2.63 12.11
C ILE A 114 4.46 2.59 13.46
N VAL A 115 4.64 1.39 14.01
CA VAL A 115 5.37 1.14 15.24
C VAL A 115 6.55 0.23 14.92
N GLU A 116 7.76 0.70 15.19
CA GLU A 116 9.00 -0.06 15.00
C GLU A 116 9.38 -0.84 16.27
N PHE A 117 10.22 -1.86 16.10
CA PHE A 117 10.68 -2.73 17.20
C PHE A 117 12.08 -2.37 17.70
N ASP A 118 12.53 -1.13 17.47
CA ASP A 118 13.80 -0.57 17.95
C ASP A 118 15.01 -1.46 17.61
N ASN A 119 15.15 -1.84 16.36
CA ASN A 119 16.23 -2.69 15.84
C ASN A 119 17.13 -1.96 14.80
N GLU A 120 17.18 -0.65 14.83
CA GLU A 120 17.98 0.18 13.93
C GLU A 120 19.49 -0.04 14.09
N ASP A 121 19.96 -0.45 15.29
CA ASP A 121 21.34 -0.85 15.55
C ASP A 121 21.76 -2.11 14.76
N LYS A 122 20.78 -2.93 14.36
CA LYS A 122 20.92 -4.09 13.46
C LYS A 122 20.75 -3.74 11.98
N GLY A 123 20.52 -2.45 11.64
CA GLY A 123 20.18 -2.02 10.29
C GLY A 123 18.75 -2.38 9.87
N ILE A 124 17.85 -2.61 10.83
CA ILE A 124 16.44 -2.96 10.63
C ILE A 124 15.55 -1.81 11.08
N GLY A 125 14.71 -1.29 10.16
CA GLY A 125 13.89 -0.12 10.41
C GLY A 125 14.61 1.20 10.16
N VAL A 126 13.96 2.29 10.57
CA VAL A 126 14.48 3.67 10.45
C VAL A 126 14.75 4.33 11.80
N GLY A 127 14.43 3.65 12.90
CA GLY A 127 14.61 4.15 14.26
C GLY A 127 13.56 5.19 14.68
N ALA A 128 12.34 5.08 14.15
CA ALA A 128 11.27 6.00 14.49
C ALA A 128 9.87 5.41 14.32
N ASP A 129 9.04 5.54 15.35
CA ASP A 129 7.60 5.39 15.21
C ASP A 129 7.01 6.55 14.41
N GLN A 130 6.07 6.26 13.50
CA GLN A 130 5.56 7.26 12.57
C GLN A 130 4.03 7.25 12.48
N VAL A 131 3.48 8.41 12.15
CA VAL A 131 2.13 8.53 11.60
C VAL A 131 2.22 9.04 10.17
N ALA A 132 1.42 8.48 9.27
CA ALA A 132 1.47 8.87 7.86
C ALA A 132 0.06 9.04 7.27
N PRO A 133 -0.60 10.20 7.50
CA PRO A 133 -1.88 10.51 6.88
C PRO A 133 -1.76 10.56 5.36
N PHE A 134 -2.82 10.11 4.66
CA PHE A 134 -2.89 10.16 3.21
C PHE A 134 -4.28 10.52 2.69
N ALA A 135 -4.30 11.05 1.48
CA ALA A 135 -5.50 11.24 0.68
C ALA A 135 -5.24 10.75 -0.74
N GLY A 136 -6.23 10.10 -1.34
CA GLY A 136 -6.13 9.59 -2.69
C GLY A 136 -7.47 9.34 -3.34
N VAL A 137 -7.43 9.05 -4.62
CA VAL A 137 -8.62 8.68 -5.40
C VAL A 137 -8.33 7.45 -6.23
N ALA A 138 -9.30 6.54 -6.35
CA ALA A 138 -9.27 5.46 -7.32
C ALA A 138 -10.18 5.81 -8.49
N LEU A 139 -9.62 5.85 -9.69
CA LEU A 139 -10.32 5.97 -10.97
C LEU A 139 -10.36 4.59 -11.61
N SER A 140 -11.55 4.02 -11.74
CA SER A 140 -11.73 2.67 -12.28
C SER A 140 -12.43 2.73 -13.62
N ASN A 141 -11.81 2.18 -14.67
CA ASN A 141 -12.43 2.00 -15.98
C ASN A 141 -13.16 0.67 -16.02
N PHE A 142 -14.48 0.69 -16.23
CA PHE A 142 -15.32 -0.51 -16.16
C PHE A 142 -15.18 -1.44 -17.36
N SER A 143 -14.76 -0.92 -18.52
CA SER A 143 -14.63 -1.71 -19.74
C SER A 143 -13.28 -2.45 -19.81
N SER A 144 -12.19 -1.82 -19.39
CA SER A 144 -10.84 -2.42 -19.41
C SER A 144 -10.41 -3.02 -18.09
N GLY A 145 -11.10 -2.68 -16.97
CA GLY A 145 -10.69 -3.03 -15.63
C GLY A 145 -9.49 -2.21 -15.09
N LEU A 146 -8.99 -1.23 -15.87
CA LEU A 146 -7.89 -0.37 -15.43
C LEU A 146 -8.29 0.43 -14.18
N VAL A 147 -7.42 0.42 -13.18
CA VAL A 147 -7.55 1.26 -11.99
C VAL A 147 -6.31 2.14 -11.87
N LEU A 148 -6.52 3.45 -11.73
CA LEU A 148 -5.48 4.45 -11.48
C LEU A 148 -5.72 5.06 -10.11
N ILE A 149 -4.66 5.11 -9.26
CA ILE A 149 -4.76 5.61 -7.89
C ILE A 149 -3.64 6.63 -7.65
N PRO A 150 -3.82 7.90 -8.01
CA PRO A 150 -2.99 8.96 -7.47
C PRO A 150 -3.32 9.19 -6.00
N LEU A 151 -2.28 9.30 -5.17
CA LEU A 151 -2.40 9.65 -3.77
C LEU A 151 -1.20 10.47 -3.29
N VAL A 152 -1.41 11.20 -2.19
CA VAL A 152 -0.35 11.90 -1.45
C VAL A 152 -0.39 11.39 -0.01
N GLN A 153 0.79 11.14 0.54
CA GLN A 153 1.00 10.67 1.90
C GLN A 153 2.11 11.48 2.56
N HIS A 154 1.96 11.80 3.83
CA HIS A 154 2.95 12.55 4.59
C HIS A 154 3.34 11.78 5.83
N PHE A 155 4.63 11.48 5.99
CA PHE A 155 5.20 10.72 7.09
C PHE A 155 5.81 11.67 8.12
N LEU A 156 5.47 11.46 9.39
CA LEU A 156 5.99 12.20 10.52
C LEU A 156 6.35 11.24 11.64
N SER A 157 7.58 11.33 12.15
CA SER A 157 7.95 10.64 13.39
C SER A 157 7.24 11.28 14.60
N TYR A 158 6.89 10.47 15.58
CA TYR A 158 6.36 10.94 16.86
C TYR A 158 7.11 10.36 18.07
N ASN A 159 7.96 9.35 17.85
CA ASN A 159 8.81 8.72 18.85
C ASN A 159 10.02 8.09 18.14
N GLY A 160 11.13 7.86 18.87
CA GLY A 160 12.37 7.28 18.36
C GLY A 160 13.51 8.30 18.24
N ASP A 161 14.66 7.84 17.79
CA ASP A 161 15.90 8.63 17.73
C ASP A 161 16.12 9.31 16.36
N THR A 162 15.29 8.97 15.37
CA THR A 162 15.37 9.52 14.00
C THR A 162 14.18 10.44 13.71
N ASP A 163 14.46 11.65 13.25
CA ASP A 163 13.43 12.54 12.75
C ASP A 163 13.02 12.14 11.32
N VAL A 164 11.73 11.89 11.14
CA VAL A 164 11.12 11.60 9.85
C VAL A 164 10.12 12.68 9.51
N ASN A 165 10.33 13.34 8.39
CA ASN A 165 9.43 14.35 7.84
C ASN A 165 9.46 14.25 6.31
N MET A 166 8.55 13.47 5.73
CA MET A 166 8.60 13.12 4.30
C MET A 166 7.22 13.22 3.67
N THR A 167 7.14 13.84 2.49
CA THR A 167 5.92 13.88 1.68
C THR A 167 6.11 13.04 0.42
N ALA A 168 5.24 12.07 0.19
CA ALA A 168 5.28 11.21 -0.98
C ALA A 168 4.07 11.44 -1.90
N ALA A 169 4.32 11.77 -3.16
CA ALA A 169 3.36 11.55 -4.22
C ALA A 169 3.49 10.11 -4.72
N ARG A 170 2.36 9.43 -4.92
CA ARG A 170 2.33 8.04 -5.34
C ARG A 170 1.30 7.83 -6.42
N LEU A 171 1.65 7.05 -7.44
CA LEU A 171 0.74 6.60 -8.47
C LEU A 171 0.74 5.08 -8.52
N ILE A 172 -0.44 4.49 -8.29
CA ILE A 172 -0.65 3.05 -8.50
C ILE A 172 -1.52 2.89 -9.74
N ALA A 173 -1.09 2.00 -10.65
CA ALA A 173 -1.87 1.60 -11.81
C ALA A 173 -2.02 0.08 -11.79
N ILE A 174 -3.25 -0.42 -11.96
CA ILE A 174 -3.55 -1.86 -11.97
C ILE A 174 -4.32 -2.17 -13.23
N GLN A 175 -3.83 -3.14 -13.99
CA GLN A 175 -4.45 -3.60 -15.23
C GLN A 175 -4.64 -5.11 -15.17
N PRO A 176 -5.88 -5.62 -15.14
CA PRO A 176 -6.14 -7.02 -15.43
C PRO A 176 -5.95 -7.32 -16.92
N PHE A 177 -5.48 -8.52 -17.24
CA PHE A 177 -5.32 -8.99 -18.60
C PHE A 177 -5.47 -10.52 -18.70
N GLY A 178 -5.92 -11.02 -19.85
CA GLY A 178 -6.18 -12.43 -20.03
C GLY A 178 -7.16 -13.00 -18.98
N GLU A 179 -7.11 -14.29 -18.76
CA GLU A 179 -7.95 -14.98 -17.78
C GLU A 179 -7.23 -15.07 -16.43
N GLY A 180 -7.58 -14.19 -15.47
CA GLY A 180 -7.08 -14.22 -14.09
C GLY A 180 -5.75 -13.52 -13.87
N TYR A 181 -5.04 -13.03 -14.91
CA TYR A 181 -3.79 -12.29 -14.74
C TYR A 181 -4.05 -10.80 -14.46
N TRP A 182 -3.10 -10.17 -13.79
CA TRP A 182 -3.07 -8.74 -13.57
C TRP A 182 -1.63 -8.24 -13.43
N ALA A 183 -1.43 -6.97 -13.77
CA ALA A 183 -0.19 -6.24 -13.50
C ALA A 183 -0.49 -5.02 -12.65
N LYS A 184 0.43 -4.66 -11.75
CA LYS A 184 0.41 -3.44 -10.93
C LYS A 184 1.73 -2.71 -11.13
N LEU A 185 1.65 -1.42 -11.36
CA LEU A 185 2.75 -0.47 -11.20
C LEU A 185 2.47 0.36 -9.94
N ASP A 186 3.49 0.57 -9.12
CA ASP A 186 3.45 1.44 -7.95
C ASP A 186 4.68 2.34 -7.96
N ALA A 187 4.51 3.59 -8.35
CA ALA A 187 5.56 4.58 -8.42
C ALA A 187 5.44 5.55 -7.24
N LYS A 188 6.55 5.75 -6.52
CA LYS A 188 6.64 6.63 -5.35
C LYS A 188 7.69 7.71 -5.60
N VAL A 189 7.29 8.95 -5.38
CA VAL A 189 8.15 10.14 -5.50
C VAL A 189 8.10 10.88 -4.16
N PRO A 190 8.85 10.41 -3.15
CA PRO A 190 8.96 11.08 -1.86
C PRO A 190 9.89 12.28 -1.93
N TYR A 191 9.64 13.26 -1.08
CA TYR A 191 10.59 14.30 -0.70
C TYR A 191 10.81 14.24 0.82
N ASP A 192 12.04 13.99 1.21
CA ASP A 192 12.50 13.96 2.59
C ASP A 192 12.95 15.38 2.98
N TRP A 193 12.18 16.03 3.87
CA TRP A 193 12.37 17.42 4.29
C TRP A 193 13.56 17.56 5.27
N GLU A 194 13.90 16.49 6.00
CA GLU A 194 15.01 16.51 6.95
C GLU A 194 16.37 16.44 6.24
N ASN A 195 16.45 15.62 5.19
CA ASN A 195 17.69 15.35 4.48
C ASN A 195 17.75 16.01 3.08
N GLU A 196 16.73 16.77 2.69
CA GLU A 196 16.61 17.47 1.40
C GLU A 196 16.86 16.56 0.18
N ARG A 197 16.31 15.32 0.19
CA ARG A 197 16.55 14.29 -0.83
C ARG A 197 15.26 13.71 -1.40
N TRP A 198 15.40 13.03 -2.54
CA TRP A 198 14.31 12.39 -3.27
C TRP A 198 14.50 10.87 -3.35
N PRO A 199 14.10 10.07 -2.35
CA PRO A 199 14.24 8.61 -2.37
C PRO A 199 13.19 7.94 -3.28
N VAL A 200 13.30 8.19 -4.60
CA VAL A 200 12.33 7.74 -5.60
C VAL A 200 12.46 6.24 -5.84
N SER A 201 11.32 5.57 -5.98
CA SER A 201 11.28 4.14 -6.30
C SER A 201 10.05 3.77 -7.14
N ALA A 202 10.15 2.62 -7.81
CA ALA A 202 9.03 2.02 -8.51
C ALA A 202 9.02 0.49 -8.30
N GLU A 203 7.83 -0.08 -8.31
CA GLU A 203 7.56 -1.50 -8.17
C GLU A 203 6.63 -1.93 -9.31
N VAL A 204 6.95 -3.04 -9.95
CA VAL A 204 6.08 -3.71 -10.90
C VAL A 204 5.74 -5.08 -10.36
N GLN A 205 4.46 -5.40 -10.26
CA GLN A 205 3.96 -6.67 -9.76
C GLN A 205 3.11 -7.33 -10.86
N VAL A 206 3.30 -8.64 -11.06
CA VAL A 206 2.47 -9.46 -11.95
C VAL A 206 1.91 -10.61 -11.14
N GLY A 207 0.62 -10.81 -11.22
CA GLY A 207 -0.07 -11.86 -10.47
C GLY A 207 -1.07 -12.65 -11.27
N TYR A 208 -1.47 -13.77 -10.70
CA TYR A 208 -2.44 -14.68 -11.25
C TYR A 208 -3.43 -15.14 -10.17
N ASN A 209 -4.73 -15.01 -10.44
CA ASN A 209 -5.80 -15.53 -9.59
C ASN A 209 -6.12 -16.97 -9.99
N PHE A 210 -5.85 -17.94 -9.12
CA PHE A 210 -6.25 -19.31 -9.31
C PHE A 210 -7.49 -19.63 -8.48
N GLY A 211 -8.64 -19.34 -9.07
CA GLY A 211 -9.93 -19.41 -8.40
C GLY A 211 -10.32 -18.12 -7.66
N PRO A 212 -11.44 -18.13 -6.93
CA PRO A 212 -12.00 -16.93 -6.32
C PRO A 212 -11.19 -16.42 -5.12
N SER A 213 -10.53 -17.33 -4.39
CA SER A 213 -9.93 -17.01 -3.08
C SER A 213 -8.42 -16.88 -3.11
N TRP A 214 -7.72 -17.40 -4.11
CA TRP A 214 -6.27 -17.44 -4.11
C TRP A 214 -5.65 -16.70 -5.27
N ALA A 215 -4.53 -16.04 -5.00
CA ALA A 215 -3.66 -15.47 -6.02
C ALA A 215 -2.20 -15.66 -5.62
N ILE A 216 -1.33 -15.75 -6.62
CA ILE A 216 0.12 -15.67 -6.47
C ILE A 216 0.62 -14.47 -7.25
N TYR A 217 1.67 -13.82 -6.79
CA TYR A 217 2.31 -12.74 -7.52
C TYR A 217 3.82 -12.75 -7.37
N ALA A 218 4.47 -12.17 -8.36
CA ALA A 218 5.89 -11.83 -8.33
C ALA A 218 6.04 -10.33 -8.56
N GLU A 219 7.09 -9.76 -8.01
CA GLU A 219 7.36 -8.32 -8.13
C GLU A 219 8.83 -8.04 -8.40
N GLY A 220 9.07 -6.93 -9.08
CA GLY A 220 10.38 -6.34 -9.27
C GLY A 220 10.36 -4.91 -8.75
N LEU A 221 11.41 -4.54 -8.04
CA LEU A 221 11.57 -3.22 -7.43
C LEU A 221 12.79 -2.54 -7.98
N VAL A 222 12.76 -1.23 -8.10
CA VAL A 222 13.90 -0.41 -8.52
C VAL A 222 13.91 0.92 -7.80
N GLY A 223 15.05 1.26 -7.22
CA GLY A 223 15.34 2.61 -6.74
C GLY A 223 15.79 3.50 -7.91
N ILE A 224 15.42 4.76 -7.90
CA ILE A 224 15.64 5.69 -9.02
C ILE A 224 16.39 6.92 -8.53
N GLY A 225 17.47 7.27 -9.24
CA GLY A 225 18.29 8.43 -8.91
C GLY A 225 19.40 8.15 -7.90
N THR A 226 20.03 9.22 -7.41
CA THR A 226 21.17 9.16 -6.48
C THR A 226 20.75 8.86 -5.05
N ASP A 227 19.54 9.32 -4.68
CA ASP A 227 19.03 9.22 -3.30
C ASP A 227 18.09 8.01 -3.12
N ARG A 228 18.16 7.04 -4.04
CA ARG A 228 17.30 5.86 -4.05
C ARG A 228 17.34 5.09 -2.71
N PRO A 229 16.20 4.55 -2.25
CA PRO A 229 16.13 3.85 -0.97
C PRO A 229 16.76 2.45 -1.02
N TYR A 230 16.97 1.88 -2.21
CA TYR A 230 17.62 0.61 -2.53
C TYR A 230 18.03 0.62 -4.01
N ASP A 231 18.88 -0.29 -4.45
CA ASP A 231 19.25 -0.41 -5.84
C ASP A 231 18.15 -1.09 -6.66
N ALA A 232 17.88 -2.33 -6.34
CA ALA A 232 16.86 -3.14 -6.97
C ALA A 232 16.37 -4.23 -6.02
N GLY A 233 15.26 -4.87 -6.36
CA GLY A 233 14.74 -5.98 -5.58
C GLY A 233 13.81 -6.87 -6.38
N VAL A 234 13.50 -8.02 -5.79
CA VAL A 234 12.50 -8.96 -6.30
C VAL A 234 11.69 -9.51 -5.13
N GLY A 235 10.47 -9.92 -5.39
CA GLY A 235 9.64 -10.54 -4.38
C GLY A 235 8.62 -11.50 -4.95
N ILE A 236 8.03 -12.26 -4.07
CA ILE A 236 6.91 -13.17 -4.35
C ILE A 236 5.91 -13.12 -3.21
N GLY A 237 4.66 -13.37 -3.50
CA GLY A 237 3.64 -13.45 -2.46
C GLY A 237 2.47 -14.36 -2.84
N LEU A 238 1.84 -14.87 -1.81
CA LEU A 238 0.62 -15.66 -1.88
C LEU A 238 -0.49 -14.87 -1.18
N ARG A 239 -1.61 -14.70 -1.84
CA ARG A 239 -2.79 -13.96 -1.37
C ARG A 239 -3.96 -14.89 -1.18
N PHE A 240 -4.61 -14.78 -0.03
CA PHE A 240 -5.90 -15.40 0.26
C PHE A 240 -6.98 -14.32 0.42
N LYS A 241 -8.05 -14.43 -0.36
CA LYS A 241 -9.27 -13.57 -0.30
C LYS A 241 -10.41 -14.33 0.39
N TYR A 242 -11.17 -13.65 1.25
CA TYR A 242 -12.27 -14.24 2.03
C TYR A 242 -13.44 -13.28 2.25
#